data_5670ddf9b3656843939de9be152ca565
#
_entry.id   5670ddf9b3656843939de9be152ca565
#
_cell.length_a   1.000
_cell.length_b   1.000
_cell.length_c   1.000
_cell.angle_alpha   90.00
_cell.angle_beta   90.00
_cell.angle_gamma   90.00
#
_symmetry.space_group_name_H-M   'P 1'
#
loop_
_entity.id
_entity.type
_entity.pdbx_description
1 polymer ?
#
loop_
_entity_poly.entity_id
_entity_poly.type
_entity_poly.pdbx_seq_one_letter_code
_entity_poly.pdbx_strand_id
1 'polypeptide(L)'
;MTDDDQGGRVFFSSTGRSLEGEDEIVVLSVGVDIGSSTSHLVFSRIVLERLDSRYVVTERETFYASDILLTPYTAENTIDADALGAFIAKEYADAKVDPDEIDTGALILTGVAVQRTNARAIGELFARQAGKLVAVSAGDSLETVMAAYGSGAAARSIRDQCVVMNVDVGGGTSKISVCADGKVINICAVDVGARLICLEPDGRITRVEDAGRRYGAELGIDLQVGHMLTLDQGRALAGLMANKLFEAMRGGSPTAQGVNLLRTDPLTHRGPVAQIQFSGGVSEFIYGNEAKKFGDLGPLLAAEIRARVEAFCPRLEPSIEGIRATVVGASQYTIQLSGSTIYVAPLDAVPLRNVPVIAPELPLDREIIDPAAISRATAAVLKRLDLNGGEQPVAVFVPWQGSATFQRLDAFCRGVVDGLAPVLANGHPLVLAGDGDVGGLLGIHLHEEMKLKNPVVSIDGLELKEFDYIDIGTMLESSGAVPVVIKSLIFPGGSTPC
;
A
#
# COMPACT_ATOMS: atom_id res chain seq x y z
N MET A 1 36.14 -4.68 31.32
CA MET A 1 34.91 -5.44 31.60
C MET A 1 33.80 -4.55 31.12
N THR A 2 33.46 -4.74 29.89
CA THR A 2 32.34 -4.06 29.24
C THR A 2 31.14 -4.97 29.39
N ASP A 3 30.19 -4.59 30.25
CA ASP A 3 28.90 -5.23 30.34
C ASP A 3 28.16 -4.91 29.02
N ASP A 4 28.16 -5.86 28.11
CA ASP A 4 27.22 -5.89 27.02
C ASP A 4 25.85 -6.24 27.61
N ASP A 5 25.09 -5.20 27.93
CA ASP A 5 23.68 -5.32 28.33
C ASP A 5 22.86 -5.68 27.07
N GLN A 6 22.81 -6.98 26.75
CA GLN A 6 22.01 -7.56 25.65
C GLN A 6 20.53 -7.77 26.07
N GLY A 7 20.09 -7.10 27.13
CA GLY A 7 18.70 -7.16 27.60
C GLY A 7 17.77 -6.39 26.69
N GLY A 8 16.67 -7.00 26.32
CA GLY A 8 15.57 -6.32 25.64
C GLY A 8 15.07 -5.12 26.44
N ARG A 9 14.70 -4.05 25.75
CA ARG A 9 14.16 -2.86 26.41
C ARG A 9 12.64 -2.95 26.44
N VAL A 10 12.09 -2.70 27.63
CA VAL A 10 10.66 -2.52 27.83
C VAL A 10 10.42 -1.04 28.02
N PHE A 11 9.56 -0.48 27.21
CA PHE A 11 9.15 0.91 27.36
C PHE A 11 7.78 0.96 28.01
N PHE A 12 7.76 1.44 29.26
CA PHE A 12 6.54 1.81 29.97
C PHE A 12 6.45 3.33 29.97
N SER A 13 5.29 3.87 29.68
CA SER A 13 5.03 5.31 29.54
C SER A 13 5.27 6.15 30.81
N SER A 14 5.71 5.56 31.94
CA SER A 14 5.75 6.23 33.23
C SER A 14 7.14 6.49 33.83
N THR A 15 8.24 6.17 33.14
CA THR A 15 9.57 6.32 33.74
C THR A 15 10.41 7.40 33.08
N GLY A 16 10.30 8.64 33.54
CA GLY A 16 11.37 9.63 33.45
C GLY A 16 11.43 10.52 32.23
N ARG A 17 10.41 10.52 31.36
CA ARG A 17 10.32 11.42 30.18
C ARG A 17 9.31 12.55 30.46
N SER A 18 9.52 13.73 29.85
CA SER A 18 8.54 14.80 29.94
C SER A 18 7.28 14.40 29.15
N LEU A 19 6.14 14.43 29.77
CA LEU A 19 4.84 14.05 29.23
C LEU A 19 4.47 14.77 27.92
N GLU A 20 5.02 15.95 27.67
CA GLU A 20 4.75 16.77 26.49
C GLU A 20 5.44 16.26 25.19
N GLY A 21 6.43 15.38 25.29
CA GLY A 21 7.14 14.81 24.13
C GLY A 21 6.73 13.39 23.76
N GLU A 22 5.88 12.74 24.59
CA GLU A 22 5.43 11.35 24.37
C GLU A 22 4.07 11.25 23.67
N ASP A 23 3.31 12.34 23.64
CA ASP A 23 1.95 12.34 23.08
C ASP A 23 1.93 12.62 21.58
N GLU A 24 3.03 13.12 21.01
CA GLU A 24 3.16 13.42 19.58
C GLU A 24 4.43 12.81 19.00
N ILE A 25 4.30 12.10 17.89
CA ILE A 25 5.41 11.55 17.12
C ILE A 25 5.34 12.10 15.71
N VAL A 26 6.45 12.67 15.23
CA VAL A 26 6.60 13.11 13.86
C VAL A 26 7.41 12.08 13.11
N VAL A 27 6.83 11.53 12.04
CA VAL A 27 7.46 10.52 11.17
C VAL A 27 7.70 11.12 9.79
N LEU A 28 8.94 11.03 9.32
CA LEU A 28 9.30 11.42 7.96
C LEU A 28 9.15 10.22 7.02
N SER A 29 8.25 10.35 6.05
CA SER A 29 7.90 9.28 5.12
C SER A 29 8.26 9.63 3.67
N VAL A 30 8.67 8.63 2.90
CA VAL A 30 8.82 8.74 1.45
C VAL A 30 7.93 7.73 0.74
N GLY A 31 7.15 8.21 -0.22
CA GLY A 31 6.43 7.37 -1.18
C GLY A 31 7.16 7.40 -2.52
N VAL A 32 7.37 6.25 -3.13
CA VAL A 32 7.96 6.11 -4.46
C VAL A 32 7.01 5.26 -5.30
N ASP A 33 6.51 5.82 -6.39
CA ASP A 33 5.71 5.08 -7.37
C ASP A 33 6.53 4.90 -8.65
N ILE A 34 6.73 3.66 -9.04
CA ILE A 34 7.34 3.28 -10.30
C ILE A 34 6.30 2.57 -11.13
N GLY A 35 5.60 3.36 -11.93
CA GLY A 35 4.61 2.87 -12.87
C GLY A 35 5.23 2.43 -14.20
N SER A 36 4.43 1.79 -15.02
CA SER A 36 4.82 1.43 -16.40
C SER A 36 5.06 2.65 -17.30
N SER A 37 4.57 3.80 -16.91
CA SER A 37 4.60 5.03 -17.71
C SER A 37 5.38 6.15 -17.07
N THR A 38 5.20 6.34 -15.78
CA THR A 38 5.78 7.44 -15.00
C THR A 38 6.32 6.93 -13.68
N SER A 39 7.36 7.61 -13.18
CA SER A 39 7.93 7.39 -11.86
C SER A 39 8.02 8.73 -11.13
N HIS A 40 7.72 8.76 -9.87
CA HIS A 40 7.77 9.96 -9.03
C HIS A 40 7.89 9.62 -7.55
N LEU A 41 8.33 10.62 -6.76
CA LEU A 41 8.50 10.53 -5.33
C LEU A 41 7.71 11.63 -4.62
N VAL A 42 7.32 11.32 -3.39
CA VAL A 42 6.68 12.29 -2.49
C VAL A 42 7.30 12.13 -1.10
N PHE A 43 7.70 13.25 -0.48
CA PHE A 43 8.10 13.27 0.92
C PHE A 43 7.00 13.89 1.75
N SER A 44 6.61 13.18 2.81
CA SER A 44 5.53 13.59 3.69
C SER A 44 5.98 13.57 5.14
N ARG A 45 5.48 14.55 5.91
CA ARG A 45 5.53 14.56 7.36
C ARG A 45 4.21 14.06 7.89
N ILE A 46 4.25 13.07 8.76
CA ILE A 46 3.08 12.46 9.37
C ILE A 46 3.18 12.69 10.87
N VAL A 47 2.19 13.37 11.42
CA VAL A 47 2.07 13.59 12.87
C VAL A 47 1.11 12.56 13.42
N LEU A 48 1.57 11.85 14.44
CA LEU A 48 0.77 10.89 15.19
C LEU A 48 0.64 11.35 16.62
N GLU A 49 -0.59 11.44 17.09
CA GLU A 49 -0.90 11.74 18.48
C GLU A 49 -1.37 10.47 19.20
N ARG A 50 -1.02 10.40 20.46
CA ARG A 50 -1.44 9.29 21.30
C ARG A 50 -2.87 9.47 21.78
N LEU A 51 -3.75 8.56 21.38
CA LEU A 51 -5.09 8.41 21.91
C LEU A 51 -5.19 7.09 22.68
N ASP A 52 -5.29 7.18 24.01
CA ASP A 52 -5.24 6.03 24.92
C ASP A 52 -3.94 5.22 24.77
N SER A 53 -4.04 3.97 24.30
CA SER A 53 -2.91 3.06 24.09
C SER A 53 -2.37 3.05 22.66
N ARG A 54 -2.95 3.85 21.74
CA ARG A 54 -2.63 3.84 20.31
C ARG A 54 -2.18 5.20 19.83
N TYR A 55 -1.29 5.20 18.84
CA TYR A 55 -0.98 6.40 18.07
C TYR A 55 -1.89 6.50 16.85
N VAL A 56 -2.51 7.66 16.68
CA VAL A 56 -3.42 7.95 15.56
C VAL A 56 -2.83 9.07 14.72
N VAL A 57 -2.86 8.93 13.42
CA VAL A 57 -2.41 10.00 12.52
C VAL A 57 -3.39 11.16 12.60
N THR A 58 -2.94 12.31 13.09
CA THR A 58 -3.72 13.54 13.23
C THR A 58 -3.42 14.55 12.13
N GLU A 59 -2.19 14.57 11.63
CA GLU A 59 -1.79 15.48 10.57
C GLU A 59 -0.94 14.77 9.51
N ARG A 60 -1.10 15.19 8.26
CA ARG A 60 -0.35 14.71 7.11
C ARG A 60 -0.03 15.87 6.20
N GLU A 61 1.24 16.16 6.03
CA GLU A 61 1.74 17.22 5.17
C GLU A 61 2.68 16.64 4.12
N THR A 62 2.34 16.80 2.84
CA THR A 62 3.28 16.59 1.74
C THR A 62 4.11 17.86 1.56
N PHE A 63 5.38 17.84 1.97
CA PHE A 63 6.23 19.03 1.90
C PHE A 63 7.11 19.08 0.65
N TYR A 64 7.27 17.95 -0.06
CA TYR A 64 7.97 17.90 -1.33
C TYR A 64 7.37 16.83 -2.24
N ALA A 65 7.23 17.18 -3.50
CA ALA A 65 6.83 16.27 -4.56
C ALA A 65 7.79 16.42 -5.74
N SER A 66 8.37 15.30 -6.20
CA SER A 66 9.33 15.28 -7.30
C SER A 66 8.74 15.75 -8.62
N ASP A 67 9.60 16.09 -9.56
CA ASP A 67 9.23 16.06 -10.97
C ASP A 67 8.75 14.67 -11.38
N ILE A 68 7.97 14.61 -12.45
CA ILE A 68 7.50 13.35 -13.03
C ILE A 68 8.51 12.88 -14.05
N LEU A 69 9.17 11.75 -13.76
CA LEU A 69 10.01 11.06 -14.72
C LEU A 69 9.17 10.14 -15.58
N LEU A 70 9.31 10.19 -16.90
CA LEU A 70 8.84 9.08 -17.74
C LEU A 70 9.71 7.87 -17.42
N THR A 71 9.09 6.77 -16.96
CA THR A 71 9.82 5.56 -16.55
C THR A 71 10.80 5.13 -17.64
N PRO A 72 12.11 5.13 -17.36
CA PRO A 72 13.12 4.85 -18.36
C PRO A 72 13.17 3.33 -18.66
N TYR A 73 13.30 3.00 -19.94
CA TYR A 73 13.45 1.61 -20.40
C TYR A 73 14.74 1.44 -21.19
N THR A 74 15.38 0.29 -20.99
CA THR A 74 16.49 -0.17 -21.85
C THR A 74 16.00 -0.61 -23.23
N ALA A 75 16.92 -0.84 -24.14
CA ALA A 75 16.61 -1.39 -25.48
C ALA A 75 15.93 -2.78 -25.41
N GLU A 76 16.13 -3.51 -24.32
CA GLU A 76 15.53 -4.83 -24.07
C GLU A 76 14.14 -4.74 -23.42
N ASN A 77 13.57 -3.54 -23.36
CA ASN A 77 12.25 -3.26 -22.75
C ASN A 77 12.17 -3.62 -21.26
N THR A 78 13.30 -3.55 -20.55
CA THR A 78 13.40 -3.60 -19.10
C THR A 78 13.52 -2.19 -18.54
N ILE A 79 13.14 -1.98 -17.27
CA ILE A 79 13.30 -0.66 -16.62
C ILE A 79 14.79 -0.41 -16.40
N ASP A 80 15.25 0.78 -16.78
CA ASP A 80 16.63 1.21 -16.56
C ASP A 80 16.83 1.63 -15.10
N ALA A 81 17.39 0.69 -14.30
CA ALA A 81 17.58 0.87 -12.87
C ALA A 81 18.60 1.98 -12.56
N ASP A 82 19.63 2.16 -13.39
CA ASP A 82 20.66 3.18 -13.17
C ASP A 82 20.09 4.59 -13.39
N ALA A 83 19.33 4.79 -14.47
CA ALA A 83 18.67 6.06 -14.76
C ALA A 83 17.63 6.39 -13.68
N LEU A 84 16.90 5.40 -13.19
CA LEU A 84 15.94 5.56 -12.10
C LEU A 84 16.64 5.90 -10.78
N GLY A 85 17.75 5.24 -10.46
CA GLY A 85 18.56 5.52 -9.27
C GLY A 85 19.14 6.93 -9.26
N ALA A 86 19.61 7.40 -10.41
CA ALA A 86 20.11 8.78 -10.57
C ALA A 86 19.01 9.83 -10.36
N PHE A 87 17.80 9.54 -10.86
CA PHE A 87 16.62 10.40 -10.63
C PHE A 87 16.29 10.47 -9.13
N ILE A 88 16.20 9.32 -8.46
CA ILE A 88 15.87 9.27 -7.02
C ILE A 88 16.90 10.04 -6.20
N ALA A 89 18.19 9.83 -6.46
CA ALA A 89 19.26 10.55 -5.74
C ALA A 89 19.16 12.08 -5.93
N LYS A 90 18.82 12.52 -7.15
CA LYS A 90 18.57 13.94 -7.44
C LYS A 90 17.41 14.48 -6.61
N GLU A 91 16.27 13.76 -6.58
CA GLU A 91 15.08 14.22 -5.87
C GLU A 91 15.28 14.30 -4.35
N TYR A 92 16.06 13.37 -3.75
CA TYR A 92 16.49 13.49 -2.35
C TYR A 92 17.32 14.74 -2.09
N ALA A 93 18.26 15.05 -2.99
CA ALA A 93 19.09 16.25 -2.89
C ALA A 93 18.26 17.55 -3.04
N ASP A 94 17.32 17.58 -4.00
CA ASP A 94 16.45 18.73 -4.24
C ASP A 94 15.46 18.94 -3.08
N ALA A 95 14.96 17.89 -2.47
CA ALA A 95 14.13 17.93 -1.27
C ALA A 95 14.91 18.32 -0.01
N LYS A 96 16.25 18.26 -0.05
CA LYS A 96 17.17 18.45 1.09
C LYS A 96 16.88 17.48 2.23
N VAL A 97 16.58 16.25 1.88
CA VAL A 97 16.33 15.14 2.81
C VAL A 97 17.53 14.20 2.78
N ASP A 98 18.10 13.92 3.94
CA ASP A 98 19.07 12.83 4.05
C ASP A 98 18.32 11.48 4.04
N PRO A 99 18.73 10.52 3.21
CA PRO A 99 18.14 9.18 3.27
C PRO A 99 18.12 8.55 4.66
N ASP A 100 19.06 8.90 5.52
CA ASP A 100 19.12 8.41 6.90
C ASP A 100 18.08 9.05 7.83
N GLU A 101 17.53 10.20 7.48
CA GLU A 101 16.45 10.88 8.23
C GLU A 101 15.06 10.29 7.95
N ILE A 102 14.91 9.49 6.89
CA ILE A 102 13.63 8.83 6.59
C ILE A 102 13.34 7.76 7.64
N ASP A 103 12.21 7.86 8.28
CA ASP A 103 11.74 6.88 9.28
C ASP A 103 11.02 5.70 8.62
N THR A 104 10.28 5.98 7.55
CA THR A 104 9.45 4.97 6.86
C THR A 104 9.21 5.36 5.40
N GLY A 105 8.70 4.42 4.62
CA GLY A 105 8.31 4.71 3.25
C GLY A 105 7.76 3.50 2.51
N ALA A 106 7.20 3.76 1.34
CA ALA A 106 6.69 2.73 0.46
C ALA A 106 7.25 2.90 -0.96
N LEU A 107 7.81 1.83 -1.50
CA LEU A 107 8.11 1.69 -2.91
C LEU A 107 7.01 0.87 -3.57
N ILE A 108 6.31 1.47 -4.50
CA ILE A 108 5.23 0.82 -5.22
C ILE A 108 5.67 0.56 -6.65
N LEU A 109 5.53 -0.68 -7.08
CA LEU A 109 5.64 -1.05 -8.48
C LEU A 109 4.22 -1.28 -9.01
N THR A 110 3.79 -0.52 -10.01
CA THR A 110 2.43 -0.57 -10.54
C THR A 110 2.38 -0.99 -12.00
N GLY A 111 1.22 -1.51 -12.40
CA GLY A 111 0.93 -1.89 -13.78
C GLY A 111 1.91 -2.93 -14.35
N VAL A 112 2.30 -2.76 -15.62
CA VAL A 112 3.22 -3.69 -16.28
C VAL A 112 4.66 -3.60 -15.77
N ALA A 113 5.02 -2.58 -14.98
CA ALA A 113 6.35 -2.48 -14.35
C ALA A 113 6.63 -3.67 -13.44
N VAL A 114 5.61 -4.21 -12.77
CA VAL A 114 5.70 -5.39 -11.91
C VAL A 114 6.12 -6.64 -12.69
N GLN A 115 5.73 -6.76 -13.95
CA GLN A 115 5.98 -7.94 -14.78
C GLN A 115 7.34 -7.90 -15.49
N ARG A 116 8.11 -6.82 -15.34
CA ARG A 116 9.43 -6.70 -15.97
C ARG A 116 10.47 -7.49 -15.18
N THR A 117 11.40 -8.10 -15.92
CA THR A 117 12.42 -9.00 -15.38
C THR A 117 13.35 -8.36 -14.37
N ASN A 118 13.47 -7.02 -14.37
CA ASN A 118 14.32 -6.27 -13.43
C ASN A 118 13.55 -5.60 -12.28
N ALA A 119 12.27 -5.90 -12.07
CA ALA A 119 11.50 -5.36 -10.93
C ALA A 119 12.21 -5.65 -9.60
N ARG A 120 12.89 -6.80 -9.49
CA ARG A 120 13.72 -7.16 -8.34
C ARG A 120 14.93 -6.23 -8.19
N ALA A 121 15.63 -5.91 -9.29
CA ALA A 121 16.79 -5.02 -9.27
C ALA A 121 16.39 -3.60 -8.82
N ILE A 122 15.20 -3.14 -9.18
CA ILE A 122 14.64 -1.86 -8.69
C ILE A 122 14.42 -1.92 -7.19
N GLY A 123 13.85 -3.01 -6.68
CA GLY A 123 13.73 -3.22 -5.23
C GLY A 123 15.09 -3.19 -4.52
N GLU A 124 16.15 -3.69 -5.14
CA GLU A 124 17.51 -3.68 -4.62
C GLU A 124 18.17 -2.28 -4.59
N LEU A 125 17.76 -1.34 -5.47
CA LEU A 125 18.19 0.07 -5.37
C LEU A 125 17.79 0.70 -4.03
N PHE A 126 16.62 0.32 -3.53
CA PHE A 126 16.10 0.78 -2.25
C PHE A 126 16.52 -0.13 -1.08
N ALA A 127 17.18 -1.26 -1.37
CA ALA A 127 17.59 -2.20 -0.34
C ALA A 127 18.68 -1.66 0.60
N ARG A 128 19.42 -0.63 0.20
CA ARG A 128 20.36 0.07 1.09
C ARG A 128 19.63 0.94 2.13
N GLN A 129 18.41 1.33 1.85
CA GLN A 129 17.48 1.94 2.79
C GLN A 129 16.55 0.89 3.42
N ALA A 130 17.01 -0.35 3.34
CA ALA A 130 16.32 -1.53 3.79
C ALA A 130 16.06 -1.49 5.30
N GLY A 131 14.83 -1.62 5.70
CA GLY A 131 14.32 -1.48 7.06
C GLY A 131 13.49 -0.24 7.26
N LYS A 132 13.58 0.74 6.36
CA LYS A 132 12.79 1.96 6.38
C LYS A 132 11.75 1.97 5.25
N LEU A 133 12.00 1.27 4.14
CA LEU A 133 11.13 1.24 2.96
C LEU A 133 10.53 -0.13 2.73
N VAL A 134 9.27 -0.13 2.41
CA VAL A 134 8.51 -1.32 2.01
C VAL A 134 8.37 -1.34 0.50
N ALA A 135 8.90 -2.38 -0.13
CA ALA A 135 8.64 -2.61 -1.54
C ALA A 135 7.33 -3.38 -1.70
N VAL A 136 6.33 -2.75 -2.28
CA VAL A 136 5.03 -3.35 -2.57
C VAL A 136 4.86 -3.48 -4.08
N SER A 137 4.69 -4.72 -4.55
CA SER A 137 4.13 -4.96 -5.86
C SER A 137 2.62 -4.79 -5.74
N ALA A 138 2.13 -3.59 -6.07
CA ALA A 138 0.70 -3.32 -5.98
C ALA A 138 -0.02 -3.93 -7.16
N GLY A 139 -0.89 -4.90 -6.88
CA GLY A 139 -1.92 -5.32 -7.83
C GLY A 139 -2.96 -4.22 -8.03
N ASP A 140 -3.78 -4.37 -9.10
CA ASP A 140 -4.78 -3.36 -9.48
C ASP A 140 -5.72 -2.96 -8.33
N SER A 141 -6.07 -3.90 -7.46
CA SER A 141 -6.95 -3.64 -6.31
C SER A 141 -6.29 -2.71 -5.28
N LEU A 142 -5.05 -3.00 -4.89
CA LEU A 142 -4.32 -2.18 -3.93
C LEU A 142 -4.06 -0.78 -4.48
N GLU A 143 -3.62 -0.69 -5.73
CA GLU A 143 -3.40 0.58 -6.41
C GLU A 143 -4.69 1.43 -6.44
N THR A 144 -5.85 0.79 -6.70
CA THR A 144 -7.16 1.47 -6.68
C THR A 144 -7.50 2.04 -5.31
N VAL A 145 -7.25 1.27 -4.24
CA VAL A 145 -7.52 1.72 -2.87
C VAL A 145 -6.59 2.86 -2.48
N MET A 146 -5.30 2.76 -2.78
CA MET A 146 -4.34 3.84 -2.50
C MET A 146 -4.72 5.12 -3.23
N ALA A 147 -5.07 5.03 -4.51
CA ALA A 147 -5.52 6.19 -5.29
C ALA A 147 -6.79 6.84 -4.69
N ALA A 148 -7.72 6.05 -4.14
CA ALA A 148 -8.92 6.56 -3.48
C ALA A 148 -8.61 7.40 -2.22
N TYR A 149 -7.66 6.96 -1.42
CA TYR A 149 -7.24 7.70 -0.22
C TYR A 149 -6.38 8.91 -0.58
N GLY A 150 -5.35 8.73 -1.40
CA GLY A 150 -4.45 9.81 -1.78
C GLY A 150 -5.12 10.92 -2.60
N SER A 151 -6.12 10.60 -3.42
CA SER A 151 -6.92 11.61 -4.14
C SER A 151 -7.86 12.40 -3.21
N GLY A 152 -8.03 11.96 -1.96
CA GLY A 152 -8.95 12.55 -1.00
C GLY A 152 -10.41 12.14 -1.17
N ALA A 153 -10.73 11.16 -2.03
CA ALA A 153 -12.12 10.72 -2.26
C ALA A 153 -12.76 10.13 -1.01
N ALA A 154 -12.02 9.31 -0.26
CA ALA A 154 -12.50 8.74 0.99
C ALA A 154 -12.80 9.84 2.03
N ALA A 155 -11.88 10.78 2.25
CA ALA A 155 -12.08 11.91 3.17
C ALA A 155 -13.25 12.80 2.74
N ARG A 156 -13.39 13.05 1.44
CA ARG A 156 -14.50 13.82 0.86
C ARG A 156 -15.86 13.15 1.14
N SER A 157 -15.94 11.82 1.08
CA SER A 157 -17.17 11.09 1.35
C SER A 157 -17.69 11.29 2.78
N ILE A 158 -16.78 11.46 3.77
CA ILE A 158 -17.13 11.85 5.15
C ILE A 158 -17.59 13.32 5.19
N ARG A 159 -16.73 14.21 4.68
CA ARG A 159 -16.94 15.65 4.78
C ARG A 159 -18.26 16.07 4.14
N ASP A 160 -18.57 15.54 2.96
CA ASP A 160 -19.73 15.92 2.17
C ASP A 160 -20.94 14.98 2.38
N GLN A 161 -20.79 13.96 3.24
CA GLN A 161 -21.79 12.94 3.61
C GLN A 161 -22.47 12.33 2.37
N CYS A 162 -21.68 11.93 1.39
CA CYS A 162 -22.19 11.42 0.12
C CYS A 162 -21.27 10.33 -0.48
N VAL A 163 -21.80 9.63 -1.48
CA VAL A 163 -21.01 8.67 -2.26
C VAL A 163 -20.16 9.43 -3.27
N VAL A 164 -18.87 9.19 -3.24
CA VAL A 164 -17.86 9.78 -4.13
C VAL A 164 -17.23 8.68 -4.97
N MET A 165 -17.14 8.89 -6.29
CA MET A 165 -16.36 8.02 -7.17
C MET A 165 -15.04 8.70 -7.51
N ASN A 166 -13.92 7.98 -7.33
CA ASN A 166 -12.63 8.38 -7.88
C ASN A 166 -12.28 7.50 -9.07
N VAL A 167 -11.82 8.13 -10.15
CA VAL A 167 -11.34 7.43 -11.34
C VAL A 167 -9.89 7.84 -11.58
N ASP A 168 -8.97 6.94 -11.26
CA ASP A 168 -7.55 7.12 -11.49
C ASP A 168 -7.21 6.67 -12.91
N VAL A 169 -6.90 7.61 -13.79
CA VAL A 169 -6.61 7.34 -15.20
C VAL A 169 -5.13 7.47 -15.46
N GLY A 170 -4.46 6.32 -15.50
CA GLY A 170 -3.03 6.22 -15.75
C GLY A 170 -2.65 6.04 -17.22
N GLY A 171 -1.41 5.57 -17.43
CA GLY A 171 -0.90 5.32 -18.77
C GLY A 171 -1.46 4.04 -19.43
N GLY A 172 -1.56 2.94 -18.70
CA GLY A 172 -2.01 1.65 -19.22
C GLY A 172 -3.41 1.24 -18.77
N THR A 173 -3.81 1.68 -17.59
CA THR A 173 -5.04 1.23 -16.91
C THR A 173 -5.76 2.38 -16.26
N SER A 174 -7.05 2.20 -16.02
CA SER A 174 -7.85 3.08 -15.18
C SER A 174 -8.39 2.30 -14.00
N LYS A 175 -8.35 2.92 -12.79
CA LYS A 175 -8.81 2.36 -11.54
C LYS A 175 -10.00 3.16 -11.04
N ILE A 176 -11.08 2.49 -10.75
CA ILE A 176 -12.35 3.09 -10.34
C ILE A 176 -12.64 2.66 -8.91
N SER A 177 -12.81 3.61 -8.00
CA SER A 177 -13.19 3.36 -6.62
C SER A 177 -14.46 4.12 -6.26
N VAL A 178 -15.30 3.50 -5.45
CA VAL A 178 -16.49 4.10 -4.86
C VAL A 178 -16.27 4.22 -3.37
N CYS A 179 -16.39 5.44 -2.83
CA CYS A 179 -16.14 5.76 -1.44
C CYS A 179 -17.43 6.23 -0.75
N ALA A 180 -17.67 5.72 0.44
CA ALA A 180 -18.73 6.16 1.34
C ALA A 180 -18.25 6.08 2.78
N ASP A 181 -18.63 7.06 3.61
CA ASP A 181 -18.30 7.12 5.03
C ASP A 181 -16.80 6.90 5.32
N GLY A 182 -15.93 7.47 4.49
CA GLY A 182 -14.48 7.37 4.61
C GLY A 182 -13.86 6.04 4.17
N LYS A 183 -14.66 5.13 3.65
CA LYS A 183 -14.21 3.78 3.24
C LYS A 183 -14.36 3.59 1.74
N VAL A 184 -13.46 2.83 1.17
CA VAL A 184 -13.59 2.31 -0.20
C VAL A 184 -14.52 1.11 -0.14
N ILE A 185 -15.73 1.25 -0.69
CA ILE A 185 -16.77 0.22 -0.63
C ILE A 185 -16.85 -0.64 -1.89
N ASN A 186 -16.25 -0.19 -2.99
CA ASN A 186 -16.23 -0.95 -4.24
C ASN A 186 -15.07 -0.49 -5.13
N ILE A 187 -14.48 -1.40 -5.87
CA ILE A 187 -13.37 -1.12 -6.79
C ILE A 187 -13.52 -1.85 -8.11
N CYS A 188 -12.93 -1.27 -9.16
CA CYS A 188 -12.82 -1.91 -10.46
C CYS A 188 -11.59 -1.35 -11.20
N ALA A 189 -10.90 -2.19 -11.95
CA ALA A 189 -9.82 -1.77 -12.84
C ALA A 189 -10.08 -2.23 -14.27
N VAL A 190 -9.73 -1.39 -15.25
CA VAL A 190 -9.99 -1.60 -16.66
C VAL A 190 -8.80 -1.19 -17.52
N ASP A 191 -8.56 -1.90 -18.62
CA ASP A 191 -7.50 -1.63 -19.60
C ASP A 191 -7.84 -0.38 -20.47
N VAL A 192 -7.87 0.78 -19.84
CA VAL A 192 -8.02 2.11 -20.46
C VAL A 192 -6.93 3.01 -19.92
N GLY A 193 -6.12 3.59 -20.79
CA GLY A 193 -5.04 4.47 -20.39
C GLY A 193 -4.41 5.23 -21.54
N ALA A 194 -3.76 6.35 -21.22
CA ALA A 194 -3.20 7.28 -22.21
C ALA A 194 -2.06 6.68 -23.05
N ARG A 195 -1.27 5.78 -22.47
CA ARG A 195 -0.03 5.25 -23.07
C ARG A 195 -0.18 3.83 -23.61
N LEU A 196 -1.40 3.36 -23.81
CA LEU A 196 -1.66 2.16 -24.60
C LEU A 196 -1.12 2.30 -26.02
N ILE A 197 -0.96 3.55 -26.49
CA ILE A 197 -0.32 3.91 -27.75
C ILE A 197 0.57 5.11 -27.46
N CYS A 198 1.88 4.96 -27.77
CA CYS A 198 2.87 6.05 -27.65
C CYS A 198 3.29 6.53 -29.04
N LEU A 199 3.54 7.84 -29.14
CA LEU A 199 3.77 8.53 -30.40
C LEU A 199 4.99 9.45 -30.32
N GLU A 200 5.71 9.59 -31.42
CA GLU A 200 6.62 10.72 -31.64
C GLU A 200 5.84 12.02 -31.88
N PRO A 201 6.49 13.18 -31.80
CA PRO A 201 5.85 14.48 -32.07
C PRO A 201 5.21 14.58 -33.47
N ASP A 202 5.71 13.84 -34.44
CA ASP A 202 5.19 13.79 -35.81
C ASP A 202 3.96 12.89 -35.97
N GLY A 203 3.59 12.14 -34.92
CA GLY A 203 2.48 11.18 -34.91
C GLY A 203 2.88 9.74 -35.25
N ARG A 204 4.17 9.45 -35.36
CA ARG A 204 4.69 8.11 -35.59
C ARG A 204 4.54 7.26 -34.33
N ILE A 205 3.97 6.07 -34.47
CA ILE A 205 3.77 5.12 -33.38
C ILE A 205 5.11 4.54 -32.95
N THR A 206 5.45 4.69 -31.66
CA THR A 206 6.68 4.14 -31.06
C THR A 206 6.42 2.91 -30.21
N ARG A 207 5.22 2.81 -29.62
CA ARG A 207 4.82 1.66 -28.78
C ARG A 207 3.32 1.46 -28.85
N VAL A 208 2.89 0.20 -28.85
CA VAL A 208 1.49 -0.20 -28.73
C VAL A 208 1.40 -1.36 -27.76
N GLU A 209 0.61 -1.20 -26.72
CA GLU A 209 0.27 -2.27 -25.76
C GLU A 209 -0.86 -3.15 -26.33
N ASP A 210 -1.04 -4.35 -25.77
CA ASP A 210 -2.02 -5.32 -26.28
C ASP A 210 -3.46 -4.78 -26.27
N ALA A 211 -3.86 -4.07 -25.21
CA ALA A 211 -5.17 -3.42 -25.17
C ALA A 211 -5.30 -2.35 -26.27
N GLY A 212 -4.24 -1.57 -26.53
CA GLY A 212 -4.19 -0.60 -27.63
C GLY A 212 -4.42 -1.27 -28.99
N ARG A 213 -3.79 -2.43 -29.24
CA ARG A 213 -4.01 -3.21 -30.48
C ARG A 213 -5.46 -3.65 -30.63
N ARG A 214 -6.11 -4.08 -29.54
CA ARG A 214 -7.52 -4.49 -29.56
C ARG A 214 -8.44 -3.31 -29.89
N TYR A 215 -8.18 -2.12 -29.33
CA TYR A 215 -8.92 -0.89 -29.66
C TYR A 215 -8.75 -0.51 -31.14
N GLY A 216 -7.53 -0.57 -31.66
CA GLY A 216 -7.25 -0.34 -33.08
C GLY A 216 -8.01 -1.31 -33.96
N ALA A 217 -7.94 -2.59 -33.66
CA ALA A 217 -8.62 -3.63 -34.43
C ALA A 217 -10.15 -3.47 -34.43
N GLU A 218 -10.75 -3.04 -33.28
CA GLU A 218 -12.20 -2.77 -33.19
C GLU A 218 -12.63 -1.61 -34.11
N LEU A 219 -11.74 -0.65 -34.36
CA LEU A 219 -11.97 0.49 -35.25
C LEU A 219 -11.44 0.25 -36.67
N GLY A 220 -10.85 -0.91 -36.96
CA GLY A 220 -10.21 -1.20 -38.27
C GLY A 220 -8.94 -0.37 -38.51
N ILE A 221 -8.27 0.09 -37.45
CA ILE A 221 -7.03 0.86 -37.52
C ILE A 221 -5.86 -0.08 -37.24
N ASP A 222 -4.94 -0.17 -38.21
CA ASP A 222 -3.71 -0.96 -38.08
C ASP A 222 -2.67 -0.17 -37.27
N LEU A 223 -2.47 -0.59 -36.01
CA LEU A 223 -1.54 0.03 -35.06
C LEU A 223 -0.21 -0.74 -35.02
N GLN A 224 0.69 -0.42 -35.95
CA GLN A 224 2.05 -0.97 -35.96
C GLN A 224 3.09 0.10 -35.62
N VAL A 225 4.14 -0.29 -34.89
CA VAL A 225 5.29 0.58 -34.61
C VAL A 225 5.89 1.08 -35.90
N GLY A 226 6.15 2.35 -36.01
CA GLY A 226 6.65 3.04 -37.20
C GLY A 226 5.56 3.60 -38.12
N HIS A 227 4.30 3.17 -38.00
CA HIS A 227 3.18 3.74 -38.76
C HIS A 227 2.76 5.11 -38.20
N MET A 228 2.14 5.92 -39.05
CA MET A 228 1.59 7.22 -38.67
C MET A 228 0.17 7.07 -38.17
N LEU A 229 -0.10 7.61 -36.98
CA LEU A 229 -1.46 7.76 -36.43
C LEU A 229 -1.98 9.17 -36.74
N THR A 230 -3.07 9.27 -37.48
CA THR A 230 -3.69 10.57 -37.75
C THR A 230 -4.43 11.08 -36.52
N LEU A 231 -4.64 12.39 -36.45
CA LEU A 231 -5.38 13.00 -35.33
C LEU A 231 -6.81 12.45 -35.22
N ASP A 232 -7.48 12.19 -36.35
CA ASP A 232 -8.85 11.66 -36.35
C ASP A 232 -8.89 10.21 -35.86
N GLN A 233 -7.89 9.40 -36.23
CA GLN A 233 -7.74 8.05 -35.68
C GLN A 233 -7.46 8.10 -34.18
N GLY A 234 -6.60 9.01 -33.72
CA GLY A 234 -6.34 9.24 -32.29
C GLY A 234 -7.60 9.63 -31.51
N ARG A 235 -8.42 10.52 -32.08
CA ARG A 235 -9.72 10.88 -31.49
C ARG A 235 -10.70 9.70 -31.43
N ALA A 236 -10.78 8.92 -32.51
CA ALA A 236 -11.65 7.75 -32.55
C ALA A 236 -11.24 6.71 -31.47
N LEU A 237 -9.94 6.46 -31.31
CA LEU A 237 -9.40 5.58 -30.26
C LEU A 237 -9.72 6.12 -28.87
N ALA A 238 -9.45 7.39 -28.61
CA ALA A 238 -9.74 8.03 -27.33
C ALA A 238 -11.24 8.00 -26.99
N GLY A 239 -12.10 8.25 -27.98
CA GLY A 239 -13.55 8.17 -27.85
C GLY A 239 -14.05 6.76 -27.51
N LEU A 240 -13.48 5.72 -28.16
CA LEU A 240 -13.79 4.33 -27.86
C LEU A 240 -13.33 3.97 -26.45
N MET A 241 -12.09 4.30 -26.07
CA MET A 241 -11.56 4.07 -24.72
C MET A 241 -12.43 4.76 -23.64
N ALA A 242 -12.81 6.03 -23.85
CA ALA A 242 -13.70 6.73 -22.94
C ALA A 242 -15.07 6.02 -22.81
N ASN A 243 -15.67 5.53 -23.91
CA ASN A 243 -16.92 4.78 -23.84
C ASN A 243 -16.78 3.51 -22.97
N LYS A 244 -15.66 2.75 -23.13
CA LYS A 244 -15.40 1.55 -22.33
C LYS A 244 -15.16 1.88 -20.86
N LEU A 245 -14.48 3.00 -20.56
CA LEU A 245 -14.31 3.50 -19.19
C LEU A 245 -15.67 3.79 -18.53
N PHE A 246 -16.53 4.56 -19.20
CA PHE A 246 -17.86 4.87 -18.67
C PHE A 246 -18.80 3.66 -18.58
N GLU A 247 -18.59 2.64 -19.42
CA GLU A 247 -19.27 1.34 -19.28
C GLU A 247 -18.84 0.65 -17.97
N ALA A 248 -17.52 0.58 -17.69
CA ALA A 248 -16.99 0.03 -16.43
C ALA A 248 -17.48 0.83 -15.21
N MET A 249 -17.48 2.16 -15.27
CA MET A 249 -17.99 3.04 -14.21
C MET A 249 -19.48 2.78 -13.86
N ARG A 250 -20.26 2.29 -14.81
CA ARG A 250 -21.66 1.86 -14.58
C ARG A 250 -21.79 0.41 -14.11
N GLY A 251 -20.67 -0.27 -13.88
CA GLY A 251 -20.63 -1.67 -13.49
C GLY A 251 -20.87 -2.64 -14.65
N GLY A 252 -20.64 -2.20 -15.88
CA GLY A 252 -20.58 -3.06 -17.05
C GLY A 252 -19.25 -3.81 -17.17
N SER A 253 -19.22 -4.77 -18.08
CA SER A 253 -17.99 -5.53 -18.41
C SER A 253 -17.57 -5.21 -19.85
N PRO A 254 -16.87 -4.09 -20.08
CA PRO A 254 -16.46 -3.68 -21.41
C PRO A 254 -15.55 -4.70 -22.06
N THR A 255 -15.71 -4.87 -23.36
CA THR A 255 -14.87 -5.74 -24.18
C THR A 255 -14.27 -4.98 -25.36
N ALA A 256 -13.11 -5.42 -25.84
CA ALA A 256 -12.59 -5.03 -27.14
C ALA A 256 -12.20 -6.27 -27.94
N GLN A 257 -12.67 -6.39 -29.17
CA GLN A 257 -12.53 -7.60 -29.98
C GLN A 257 -13.00 -8.88 -29.25
N GLY A 258 -14.08 -8.76 -28.44
CA GLY A 258 -14.61 -9.88 -27.67
C GLY A 258 -13.79 -10.28 -26.43
N VAL A 259 -12.69 -9.60 -26.14
CA VAL A 259 -11.86 -9.83 -24.96
C VAL A 259 -12.29 -8.88 -23.83
N ASN A 260 -12.50 -9.41 -22.64
CA ASN A 260 -12.81 -8.61 -21.46
C ASN A 260 -11.66 -7.64 -21.16
N LEU A 261 -11.99 -6.38 -20.92
CA LEU A 261 -11.04 -5.32 -20.57
C LEU A 261 -10.90 -5.12 -19.06
N LEU A 262 -11.76 -5.76 -18.26
CA LEU A 262 -11.66 -5.68 -16.81
C LEU A 262 -10.46 -6.48 -16.29
N ARG A 263 -9.76 -5.93 -15.34
CA ARG A 263 -8.62 -6.53 -14.63
C ARG A 263 -9.01 -7.04 -13.25
N THR A 264 -10.14 -6.56 -12.74
CA THR A 264 -10.78 -6.97 -11.49
C THR A 264 -12.26 -7.25 -11.76
N ASP A 265 -13.00 -7.66 -10.74
CA ASP A 265 -14.44 -7.81 -10.86
C ASP A 265 -15.13 -6.47 -11.23
N PRO A 266 -16.27 -6.50 -11.93
CA PRO A 266 -17.02 -5.31 -12.26
C PRO A 266 -17.57 -4.65 -10.98
N LEU A 267 -17.77 -3.34 -11.00
CA LEU A 267 -18.44 -2.64 -9.90
C LEU A 267 -19.81 -3.27 -9.62
N THR A 268 -20.07 -3.53 -8.35
CA THR A 268 -21.36 -4.03 -7.85
C THR A 268 -22.24 -2.93 -7.27
N HIS A 269 -21.65 -1.76 -6.96
CA HIS A 269 -22.40 -0.60 -6.48
C HIS A 269 -23.42 -0.12 -7.51
N ARG A 270 -24.68 0.04 -7.11
CA ARG A 270 -25.79 0.48 -7.97
C ARG A 270 -26.51 1.72 -7.44
N GLY A 271 -26.02 2.25 -6.31
CA GLY A 271 -26.55 3.50 -5.75
C GLY A 271 -26.12 4.74 -6.55
N PRO A 272 -26.75 5.90 -6.30
CA PRO A 272 -26.33 7.13 -6.92
C PRO A 272 -24.93 7.55 -6.47
N VAL A 273 -24.10 7.97 -7.42
CA VAL A 273 -22.82 8.63 -7.18
C VAL A 273 -23.09 10.15 -7.18
N ALA A 274 -22.90 10.79 -6.04
CA ALA A 274 -23.22 12.22 -5.89
C ALA A 274 -22.09 13.11 -6.43
N GLN A 275 -20.85 12.66 -6.35
CA GLN A 275 -19.66 13.38 -6.80
C GLN A 275 -18.71 12.44 -7.50
N ILE A 276 -18.01 12.96 -8.51
CA ILE A 276 -16.93 12.27 -9.20
C ILE A 276 -15.68 13.14 -9.20
N GLN A 277 -14.52 12.51 -9.06
CA GLN A 277 -13.23 13.14 -9.26
C GLN A 277 -12.32 12.21 -10.06
N PHE A 278 -11.30 12.79 -10.69
CA PHE A 278 -10.29 12.07 -11.44
C PHE A 278 -8.91 12.27 -10.81
N SER A 279 -8.11 11.21 -10.80
CA SER A 279 -6.69 11.22 -10.45
C SER A 279 -5.87 10.50 -11.53
N GLY A 280 -4.58 10.36 -11.32
CA GLY A 280 -3.67 9.84 -12.33
C GLY A 280 -3.25 10.86 -13.38
N GLY A 281 -2.31 10.50 -14.25
CA GLY A 281 -1.69 11.45 -15.20
C GLY A 281 -2.67 12.11 -16.17
N VAL A 282 -3.75 11.43 -16.56
CA VAL A 282 -4.77 12.01 -17.47
C VAL A 282 -5.62 13.07 -16.77
N SER A 283 -5.75 13.02 -15.44
CA SER A 283 -6.51 14.02 -14.69
C SER A 283 -5.94 15.43 -14.83
N GLU A 284 -4.64 15.57 -14.99
CA GLU A 284 -3.99 16.86 -15.19
C GLU A 284 -4.52 17.58 -16.45
N PHE A 285 -4.80 16.81 -17.52
CA PHE A 285 -5.45 17.33 -18.72
C PHE A 285 -6.95 17.54 -18.54
N ILE A 286 -7.64 16.71 -17.77
CA ILE A 286 -9.08 16.86 -17.47
C ILE A 286 -9.33 18.18 -16.75
N TYR A 287 -8.47 18.53 -15.78
CA TYR A 287 -8.60 19.78 -15.02
C TYR A 287 -7.88 20.98 -15.66
N GLY A 288 -7.08 20.76 -16.72
CA GLY A 288 -6.35 21.81 -17.43
C GLY A 288 -5.10 22.28 -16.70
N ASN A 289 -4.55 21.47 -15.81
CA ASN A 289 -3.33 21.74 -15.06
C ASN A 289 -2.06 21.51 -15.91
N GLU A 290 -2.16 20.70 -16.97
CA GLU A 290 -1.04 20.34 -17.83
C GLU A 290 -1.31 20.72 -19.30
N ALA A 291 -0.34 21.35 -19.92
CA ALA A 291 -0.38 21.71 -21.34
C ALA A 291 0.64 20.95 -22.19
N LYS A 292 1.65 20.35 -21.55
CA LYS A 292 2.73 19.63 -22.22
C LYS A 292 2.24 18.29 -22.74
N LYS A 293 2.59 17.96 -23.97
CA LYS A 293 2.29 16.65 -24.57
C LYS A 293 3.40 15.66 -24.29
N PHE A 294 3.04 14.44 -23.93
CA PHE A 294 3.96 13.37 -23.56
C PHE A 294 4.06 12.26 -24.60
N GLY A 295 3.64 12.55 -25.85
CA GLY A 295 3.69 11.57 -26.94
C GLY A 295 2.73 10.39 -26.73
N ASP A 296 1.51 10.69 -26.26
CA ASP A 296 0.46 9.69 -25.99
C ASP A 296 -0.94 10.25 -26.28
N LEU A 297 -1.96 9.45 -26.00
CA LEU A 297 -3.36 9.85 -26.19
C LEU A 297 -3.96 10.62 -24.99
N GLY A 298 -3.18 10.99 -23.96
CA GLY A 298 -3.67 11.65 -22.74
C GLY A 298 -4.54 12.86 -22.99
N PRO A 299 -4.12 13.88 -23.78
CA PRO A 299 -4.96 15.04 -24.07
C PRO A 299 -6.27 14.70 -24.79
N LEU A 300 -6.24 13.72 -25.70
CA LEU A 300 -7.43 13.30 -26.45
C LEU A 300 -8.38 12.51 -25.55
N LEU A 301 -7.86 11.59 -24.74
CA LEU A 301 -8.64 10.81 -23.79
C LEU A 301 -9.28 11.71 -22.73
N ALA A 302 -8.56 12.69 -22.20
CA ALA A 302 -9.07 13.68 -21.27
C ALA A 302 -10.23 14.50 -21.86
N ALA A 303 -10.10 14.93 -23.11
CA ALA A 303 -11.17 15.66 -23.82
C ALA A 303 -12.45 14.80 -23.97
N GLU A 304 -12.29 13.52 -24.32
CA GLU A 304 -13.40 12.59 -24.47
C GLU A 304 -14.07 12.23 -23.13
N ILE A 305 -13.28 12.09 -22.05
CA ILE A 305 -13.80 11.91 -20.70
C ILE A 305 -14.59 13.15 -20.27
N ARG A 306 -14.03 14.34 -20.45
CA ARG A 306 -14.67 15.60 -20.07
C ARG A 306 -16.01 15.83 -20.77
N ALA A 307 -16.08 15.44 -22.05
CA ALA A 307 -17.32 15.55 -22.82
C ALA A 307 -18.46 14.64 -22.31
N ARG A 308 -18.13 13.58 -21.55
CA ARG A 308 -19.10 12.57 -21.08
C ARG A 308 -19.41 12.65 -19.60
N VAL A 309 -18.53 13.28 -18.81
CA VAL A 309 -18.65 13.22 -17.33
C VAL A 309 -19.89 13.90 -16.81
N GLU A 310 -20.30 15.01 -17.40
CA GLU A 310 -21.50 15.77 -16.99
C GLU A 310 -22.78 14.94 -17.12
N ALA A 311 -22.88 14.13 -18.17
CA ALA A 311 -24.02 13.23 -18.37
C ALA A 311 -24.00 12.02 -17.42
N PHE A 312 -22.83 11.68 -16.84
CA PHE A 312 -22.68 10.60 -15.88
C PHE A 312 -22.93 11.08 -14.44
N CYS A 313 -22.30 12.17 -14.06
CA CYS A 313 -22.41 12.80 -12.75
C CYS A 313 -22.24 14.32 -12.90
N PRO A 314 -23.24 15.12 -12.53
CA PRO A 314 -23.20 16.58 -12.75
C PRO A 314 -22.18 17.30 -11.86
N ARG A 315 -21.67 16.66 -10.82
CA ARG A 315 -20.73 17.26 -9.88
C ARG A 315 -19.33 16.66 -10.02
N LEU A 316 -18.55 17.26 -10.91
CA LEU A 316 -17.13 16.99 -11.07
C LEU A 316 -16.34 17.84 -10.08
N GLU A 317 -15.59 17.18 -9.18
CA GLU A 317 -14.77 17.80 -8.15
C GLU A 317 -13.28 17.64 -8.46
N PRO A 318 -12.41 18.59 -8.08
CA PRO A 318 -10.98 18.40 -8.22
C PRO A 318 -10.46 17.32 -7.25
N SER A 319 -9.48 16.55 -7.70
CA SER A 319 -8.67 15.69 -6.83
C SER A 319 -7.67 16.54 -6.05
N ILE A 320 -7.32 16.10 -4.84
CA ILE A 320 -6.33 16.81 -4.01
C ILE A 320 -4.92 16.63 -4.60
N GLU A 321 -4.53 15.39 -4.94
CA GLU A 321 -3.16 15.05 -5.35
C GLU A 321 -2.99 14.69 -6.84
N GLY A 322 -4.07 14.66 -7.62
CA GLY A 322 -4.01 14.42 -9.06
C GLY A 322 -3.20 13.19 -9.44
N ILE A 323 -2.11 13.39 -10.21
CA ILE A 323 -1.23 12.32 -10.66
C ILE A 323 -0.51 11.59 -9.52
N ARG A 324 -0.37 12.21 -8.35
CA ARG A 324 0.34 11.65 -7.19
C ARG A 324 -0.56 10.88 -6.23
N ALA A 325 -1.83 10.73 -6.53
CA ALA A 325 -2.81 10.12 -5.63
C ALA A 325 -2.37 8.72 -5.13
N THR A 326 -1.88 7.86 -5.99
CA THR A 326 -1.43 6.51 -5.61
C THR A 326 -0.24 6.55 -4.64
N VAL A 327 0.79 7.35 -4.95
CA VAL A 327 1.99 7.42 -4.12
C VAL A 327 1.73 8.11 -2.78
N VAL A 328 0.90 9.15 -2.76
CA VAL A 328 0.48 9.81 -1.52
C VAL A 328 -0.35 8.86 -0.67
N GLY A 329 -1.31 8.16 -1.27
CA GLY A 329 -2.09 7.14 -0.60
C GLY A 329 -1.22 6.03 0.00
N ALA A 330 -0.22 5.56 -0.73
CA ALA A 330 0.72 4.55 -0.26
C ALA A 330 1.59 5.04 0.90
N SER A 331 2.12 6.25 0.81
CA SER A 331 2.96 6.81 1.87
C SER A 331 2.20 7.07 3.18
N GLN A 332 0.88 7.14 3.11
CA GLN A 332 0.03 7.58 4.23
C GLN A 332 -0.92 6.49 4.75
N TYR A 333 -1.36 5.58 3.87
CA TYR A 333 -2.43 4.63 4.20
C TYR A 333 -1.94 3.40 4.97
N THR A 334 -0.72 2.94 4.70
CA THR A 334 -0.19 1.68 5.21
C THR A 334 0.63 1.81 6.48
N ILE A 335 0.75 3.01 7.06
CA ILE A 335 1.58 3.23 8.23
C ILE A 335 0.72 3.19 9.49
N GLN A 336 1.08 2.28 10.39
CA GLN A 336 0.67 2.32 11.79
C GLN A 336 1.93 2.40 12.64
N LEU A 337 1.83 2.96 13.83
CA LEU A 337 2.87 2.83 14.83
C LEU A 337 2.40 1.84 15.88
N SER A 338 3.33 1.04 16.38
CA SER A 338 3.07 0.21 17.56
C SER A 338 2.66 1.09 18.74
N GLY A 339 1.96 0.50 19.69
CA GLY A 339 1.74 1.12 20.99
C GLY A 339 3.07 1.38 21.71
N SER A 340 3.00 1.99 22.88
CA SER A 340 4.18 2.30 23.69
C SER A 340 4.66 1.12 24.55
N THR A 341 3.90 0.05 24.64
CA THR A 341 4.17 -1.11 25.49
C THR A 341 4.66 -2.28 24.64
N ILE A 342 5.88 -2.16 24.14
CA ILE A 342 6.50 -3.17 23.26
C ILE A 342 7.71 -3.82 23.90
N TYR A 343 8.11 -4.97 23.37
CA TYR A 343 9.33 -5.67 23.74
C TYR A 343 10.05 -6.20 22.50
N VAL A 344 11.32 -5.84 22.36
CA VAL A 344 12.20 -6.33 21.28
C VAL A 344 13.51 -6.79 21.88
N ALA A 345 13.85 -8.05 21.72
CA ALA A 345 15.12 -8.63 22.21
C ALA A 345 15.65 -9.70 21.26
N PRO A 346 16.91 -9.59 20.82
CA PRO A 346 17.78 -8.41 20.92
C PRO A 346 17.26 -7.25 20.03
N LEU A 347 17.78 -6.04 20.16
CA LEU A 347 17.31 -4.88 19.42
C LEU A 347 17.51 -5.00 17.91
N ASP A 348 18.52 -5.74 17.48
CA ASP A 348 18.78 -6.05 16.07
C ASP A 348 17.88 -7.17 15.50
N ALA A 349 16.93 -7.69 16.30
CA ALA A 349 15.86 -8.55 15.79
C ALA A 349 14.92 -7.81 14.82
N VAL A 350 14.95 -6.50 14.83
CA VAL A 350 14.27 -5.63 13.84
C VAL A 350 15.34 -4.85 13.05
N PRO A 351 15.12 -4.54 11.75
CA PRO A 351 13.86 -4.63 11.04
C PRO A 351 13.51 -6.03 10.54
N LEU A 352 12.21 -6.34 10.52
CA LEU A 352 11.66 -7.55 9.88
C LEU A 352 10.84 -7.16 8.68
N ARG A 353 10.86 -7.99 7.63
CA ARG A 353 10.18 -7.69 6.38
C ARG A 353 9.31 -8.82 5.91
N ASN A 354 8.21 -8.41 5.28
CA ASN A 354 7.32 -9.33 4.59
C ASN A 354 6.87 -10.50 5.46
N VAL A 355 6.61 -10.20 6.73
CA VAL A 355 6.21 -11.19 7.73
C VAL A 355 4.72 -11.45 7.57
N PRO A 356 4.29 -12.66 7.20
CA PRO A 356 2.88 -13.01 7.10
C PRO A 356 2.24 -12.99 8.49
N VAL A 357 1.03 -12.44 8.55
CA VAL A 357 0.21 -12.41 9.76
C VAL A 357 -0.70 -13.61 9.78
N ILE A 358 -0.67 -14.34 10.88
CA ILE A 358 -1.67 -15.37 11.19
C ILE A 358 -2.59 -14.84 12.29
N ALA A 359 -3.90 -15.06 12.13
CA ALA A 359 -4.92 -14.66 13.10
C ALA A 359 -5.68 -15.91 13.58
N PRO A 360 -5.08 -16.72 14.49
CA PRO A 360 -5.76 -17.88 15.03
C PRO A 360 -6.94 -17.48 15.93
N GLU A 361 -8.00 -18.27 15.94
CA GLU A 361 -9.10 -18.13 16.89
C GLU A 361 -8.64 -18.53 18.29
N LEU A 362 -8.15 -17.55 19.05
CA LEU A 362 -7.59 -17.75 20.38
C LEU A 362 -8.70 -17.61 21.46
N PRO A 363 -8.91 -18.60 22.33
CA PRO A 363 -9.91 -18.53 23.38
C PRO A 363 -9.42 -17.66 24.57
N LEU A 364 -9.23 -16.36 24.31
CA LEU A 364 -8.71 -15.38 25.27
C LEU A 364 -9.81 -14.71 26.11
N ASP A 365 -11.08 -14.97 25.83
CA ASP A 365 -12.24 -14.53 26.59
C ASP A 365 -12.41 -15.26 27.94
N ARG A 366 -11.74 -16.40 28.12
CA ARG A 366 -11.84 -17.25 29.29
C ARG A 366 -10.91 -16.79 30.42
N GLU A 367 -11.35 -16.97 31.65
CA GLU A 367 -10.53 -16.69 32.83
C GLU A 367 -9.30 -17.60 32.91
N ILE A 368 -9.46 -18.88 32.52
CA ILE A 368 -8.37 -19.86 32.45
C ILE A 368 -8.09 -20.19 30.97
N ILE A 369 -6.86 -19.93 30.55
CA ILE A 369 -6.38 -20.24 29.20
C ILE A 369 -5.79 -21.66 29.18
N ASP A 370 -6.21 -22.50 28.25
CA ASP A 370 -5.61 -23.80 27.98
C ASP A 370 -4.46 -23.66 26.95
N PRO A 371 -3.19 -23.90 27.35
CA PRO A 371 -2.06 -23.83 26.43
C PRO A 371 -2.21 -24.74 25.21
N ALA A 372 -2.79 -25.93 25.41
CA ALA A 372 -2.98 -26.88 24.33
C ALA A 372 -4.02 -26.40 23.30
N ALA A 373 -5.02 -25.63 23.71
CA ALA A 373 -5.97 -25.01 22.79
C ALA A 373 -5.31 -23.92 21.96
N ILE A 374 -4.47 -23.06 22.57
CA ILE A 374 -3.69 -22.03 21.88
C ILE A 374 -2.75 -22.68 20.86
N SER A 375 -2.00 -23.71 21.28
CA SER A 375 -1.07 -24.43 20.40
C SER A 375 -1.78 -25.02 19.18
N ARG A 376 -2.90 -25.71 19.38
CA ARG A 376 -3.70 -26.29 18.29
C ARG A 376 -4.24 -25.21 17.34
N ALA A 377 -4.75 -24.09 17.85
CA ALA A 377 -5.27 -23.02 17.05
C ALA A 377 -4.16 -22.39 16.17
N THR A 378 -2.99 -22.11 16.75
CA THR A 378 -1.84 -21.56 16.04
C THR A 378 -1.33 -22.54 14.97
N ALA A 379 -1.12 -23.80 15.31
CA ALA A 379 -0.64 -24.82 14.36
C ALA A 379 -1.66 -25.08 13.22
N ALA A 380 -2.96 -25.00 13.50
CA ALA A 380 -3.99 -25.17 12.48
C ALA A 380 -3.94 -24.06 11.42
N VAL A 381 -3.70 -22.81 11.83
CA VAL A 381 -3.57 -21.69 10.88
C VAL A 381 -2.28 -21.80 10.09
N LEU A 382 -1.15 -22.12 10.72
CA LEU A 382 0.11 -22.37 9.98
C LEU A 382 -0.10 -23.44 8.89
N LYS A 383 -0.77 -24.53 9.21
CA LYS A 383 -1.05 -25.59 8.23
C LYS A 383 -1.99 -25.11 7.12
N ARG A 384 -3.04 -24.36 7.45
CA ARG A 384 -4.02 -23.85 6.47
C ARG A 384 -3.39 -22.85 5.47
N LEU A 385 -2.39 -22.11 5.90
CA LEU A 385 -1.68 -21.11 5.10
C LEU A 385 -0.39 -21.63 4.47
N ASP A 386 -0.12 -22.95 4.53
CA ASP A 386 1.10 -23.59 4.04
C ASP A 386 2.41 -23.02 4.66
N LEU A 387 2.33 -22.53 5.90
CA LEU A 387 3.45 -21.96 6.66
C LEU A 387 4.04 -22.95 7.66
N ASN A 388 3.55 -24.18 7.71
CA ASN A 388 3.94 -25.22 8.67
C ASN A 388 5.35 -25.77 8.44
N GLY A 389 5.99 -25.48 7.31
CA GLY A 389 7.41 -25.74 7.08
C GLY A 389 8.35 -24.87 7.92
N GLY A 390 7.86 -23.73 8.41
CA GLY A 390 8.62 -22.80 9.23
C GLY A 390 9.78 -22.12 8.48
N GLU A 391 9.68 -21.97 7.16
CA GLU A 391 10.76 -21.45 6.30
C GLU A 391 10.97 -19.93 6.46
N GLN A 392 10.04 -19.23 7.09
CA GLN A 392 10.07 -17.78 7.30
C GLN A 392 9.45 -17.40 8.65
N PRO A 393 9.78 -16.20 9.19
CA PRO A 393 9.12 -15.69 10.38
C PRO A 393 7.63 -15.48 10.14
N VAL A 394 6.84 -15.58 11.20
CA VAL A 394 5.36 -15.41 11.17
C VAL A 394 4.96 -14.53 12.34
N ALA A 395 4.09 -13.55 12.11
CA ALA A 395 3.50 -12.70 13.16
C ALA A 395 2.15 -13.29 13.60
N VAL A 396 2.01 -13.55 14.89
CA VAL A 396 0.74 -14.01 15.48
C VAL A 396 -0.05 -12.78 15.92
N PHE A 397 -1.23 -12.57 15.34
CA PHE A 397 -2.15 -11.55 15.84
C PHE A 397 -2.79 -11.98 17.15
N VAL A 398 -2.73 -11.10 18.16
CA VAL A 398 -3.17 -11.38 19.54
C VAL A 398 -4.27 -10.39 19.94
N PRO A 399 -5.56 -10.72 19.74
CA PRO A 399 -6.69 -9.91 20.23
C PRO A 399 -6.90 -10.18 21.72
N TRP A 400 -6.06 -9.58 22.59
CA TRP A 400 -6.07 -9.86 24.02
C TRP A 400 -7.35 -9.39 24.68
N GLN A 401 -7.97 -10.28 25.46
CA GLN A 401 -9.17 -9.96 26.23
C GLN A 401 -9.01 -10.33 27.70
N GLY A 402 -9.52 -9.46 28.56
CA GLY A 402 -9.48 -9.65 30.01
C GLY A 402 -8.12 -9.31 30.64
N SER A 403 -7.97 -9.62 31.93
CA SER A 403 -6.79 -9.24 32.71
C SER A 403 -5.54 -10.01 32.29
N ALA A 404 -4.40 -9.32 32.22
CA ALA A 404 -3.09 -9.91 31.90
C ALA A 404 -2.43 -10.47 33.19
N THR A 405 -3.05 -11.50 33.81
CA THR A 405 -2.46 -12.16 34.96
C THR A 405 -1.29 -13.04 34.55
N PHE A 406 -0.34 -13.25 35.46
CA PHE A 406 0.82 -14.12 35.21
C PHE A 406 0.42 -15.50 34.69
N GLN A 407 -0.60 -16.12 35.30
CA GLN A 407 -1.07 -17.45 34.88
C GLN A 407 -1.62 -17.46 33.45
N ARG A 408 -2.34 -16.41 33.05
CA ARG A 408 -2.87 -16.29 31.67
C ARG A 408 -1.78 -16.01 30.67
N LEU A 409 -0.81 -15.14 31.00
CA LEU A 409 0.36 -14.85 30.16
C LEU A 409 1.19 -16.12 29.96
N ASP A 410 1.51 -16.86 31.04
CA ASP A 410 2.25 -18.12 30.97
C ASP A 410 1.57 -19.17 30.09
N ALA A 411 0.26 -19.37 30.32
CA ALA A 411 -0.51 -20.34 29.54
C ALA A 411 -0.57 -19.97 28.05
N PHE A 412 -0.76 -18.71 27.73
CA PHE A 412 -0.76 -18.22 26.35
C PHE A 412 0.61 -18.38 25.68
N CYS A 413 1.67 -17.89 26.35
CA CYS A 413 3.02 -17.95 25.82
C CYS A 413 3.50 -19.40 25.56
N ARG A 414 3.21 -20.34 26.47
CA ARG A 414 3.50 -21.77 26.25
C ARG A 414 2.77 -22.30 25.03
N GLY A 415 1.48 -22.00 24.91
CA GLY A 415 0.70 -22.47 23.77
C GLY A 415 1.18 -21.92 22.44
N VAL A 416 1.55 -20.63 22.38
CA VAL A 416 2.09 -20.02 21.15
C VAL A 416 3.46 -20.60 20.79
N VAL A 417 4.37 -20.74 21.76
CA VAL A 417 5.69 -21.36 21.54
C VAL A 417 5.55 -22.76 20.99
N ASP A 418 4.69 -23.59 21.58
CA ASP A 418 4.41 -24.95 21.10
C ASP A 418 3.80 -24.93 19.70
N GLY A 419 2.84 -24.03 19.43
CA GLY A 419 2.16 -23.90 18.14
C GLY A 419 3.09 -23.43 17.01
N LEU A 420 4.09 -22.59 17.35
CA LEU A 420 5.10 -22.08 16.42
C LEU A 420 6.37 -22.96 16.37
N ALA A 421 6.39 -24.12 16.97
CA ALA A 421 7.59 -24.96 17.06
C ALA A 421 8.34 -25.14 15.72
N PRO A 422 7.71 -25.34 14.55
CA PRO A 422 8.44 -25.43 13.27
C PRO A 422 9.18 -24.14 12.89
N VAL A 423 8.57 -22.98 13.15
CA VAL A 423 9.16 -21.65 12.86
C VAL A 423 10.36 -21.39 13.78
N LEU A 424 10.18 -21.66 15.07
CA LEU A 424 11.20 -21.43 16.09
C LEU A 424 12.38 -22.40 15.96
N ALA A 425 12.12 -23.64 15.54
CA ALA A 425 13.19 -24.62 15.29
C ALA A 425 14.15 -24.22 14.17
N ASN A 426 13.66 -23.43 13.20
CA ASN A 426 14.49 -22.86 12.13
C ASN A 426 15.22 -21.57 12.52
N GLY A 427 15.14 -21.17 13.80
CA GLY A 427 15.85 -20.00 14.34
C GLY A 427 15.17 -18.65 14.07
N HIS A 428 13.96 -18.64 13.50
CA HIS A 428 13.22 -17.40 13.28
C HIS A 428 12.77 -16.75 14.57
N PRO A 429 12.59 -15.41 14.60
CA PRO A 429 12.05 -14.71 15.76
C PRO A 429 10.60 -15.13 16.05
N LEU A 430 10.24 -15.10 17.34
CA LEU A 430 8.85 -15.13 17.75
C LEU A 430 8.27 -13.72 17.65
N VAL A 431 7.30 -13.53 16.77
CA VAL A 431 6.66 -12.24 16.54
C VAL A 431 5.22 -12.27 17.01
N LEU A 432 4.89 -11.41 17.97
CA LEU A 432 3.51 -11.16 18.42
C LEU A 432 3.11 -9.73 18.03
N ALA A 433 1.89 -9.58 17.54
CA ALA A 433 1.33 -8.28 17.20
C ALA A 433 -0.12 -8.21 17.73
N GLY A 434 -0.40 -7.34 18.66
CA GLY A 434 -1.68 -7.27 19.36
C GLY A 434 -2.45 -5.98 19.14
N ASP A 435 -3.75 -6.00 19.41
CA ASP A 435 -4.62 -4.81 19.41
C ASP A 435 -4.76 -4.16 20.80
N GLY A 436 -4.34 -4.86 21.85
CA GLY A 436 -4.35 -4.42 23.23
C GLY A 436 -3.02 -3.84 23.70
N ASP A 437 -2.90 -3.55 24.98
CA ASP A 437 -1.71 -2.98 25.64
C ASP A 437 -1.02 -4.07 26.52
N VAL A 438 -0.63 -5.17 25.86
CA VAL A 438 -0.01 -6.33 26.55
C VAL A 438 1.29 -6.80 25.90
N GLY A 439 1.72 -6.15 24.82
CA GLY A 439 2.89 -6.56 24.05
C GLY A 439 4.14 -6.65 24.91
N GLY A 440 4.43 -5.63 25.71
CA GLY A 440 5.58 -5.63 26.62
C GLY A 440 5.54 -6.76 27.64
N LEU A 441 4.38 -7.05 28.25
CA LEU A 441 4.21 -8.11 29.24
C LEU A 441 4.45 -9.49 28.63
N LEU A 442 3.92 -9.74 27.44
CA LEU A 442 4.12 -10.98 26.70
C LEU A 442 5.59 -11.16 26.33
N GLY A 443 6.23 -10.10 25.84
CA GLY A 443 7.64 -10.15 25.48
C GLY A 443 8.56 -10.43 26.66
N ILE A 444 8.34 -9.75 27.80
CA ILE A 444 9.08 -10.03 29.03
C ILE A 444 8.88 -11.49 29.43
N HIS A 445 7.65 -11.97 29.44
CA HIS A 445 7.35 -13.34 29.87
C HIS A 445 8.06 -14.37 29.00
N LEU A 446 8.04 -14.19 27.68
CA LEU A 446 8.74 -15.07 26.73
C LEU A 446 10.26 -15.06 26.93
N HIS A 447 10.85 -13.88 27.03
CA HIS A 447 12.31 -13.75 27.07
C HIS A 447 12.85 -13.98 28.48
N GLU A 448 12.28 -13.33 29.52
CA GLU A 448 12.83 -13.34 30.87
C GLU A 448 12.37 -14.53 31.69
N GLU A 449 11.10 -14.93 31.63
CA GLU A 449 10.55 -16.01 32.44
C GLU A 449 10.73 -17.37 31.77
N MET A 450 10.33 -17.49 30.49
CA MET A 450 10.45 -18.74 29.75
C MET A 450 11.86 -18.99 29.20
N LYS A 451 12.73 -17.97 29.18
CA LYS A 451 14.12 -18.05 28.66
C LYS A 451 14.14 -18.55 27.20
N LEU A 452 13.21 -18.07 26.39
CA LEU A 452 13.18 -18.40 24.96
C LEU A 452 14.49 -17.96 24.30
N LYS A 453 15.13 -18.84 23.53
CA LYS A 453 16.42 -18.56 22.88
C LYS A 453 16.28 -17.78 21.57
N ASN A 454 15.13 -17.89 20.94
CA ASN A 454 14.83 -17.15 19.71
C ASN A 454 14.68 -15.66 20.02
N PRO A 455 15.01 -14.78 19.07
CA PRO A 455 14.64 -13.37 19.18
C PRO A 455 13.14 -13.20 19.42
N VAL A 456 12.78 -12.22 20.24
CA VAL A 456 11.38 -11.91 20.58
C VAL A 456 11.06 -10.50 20.11
N VAL A 457 10.01 -10.39 19.31
CA VAL A 457 9.41 -9.12 18.88
C VAL A 457 7.94 -9.16 19.27
N SER A 458 7.56 -8.40 20.29
CA SER A 458 6.20 -8.35 20.79
C SER A 458 5.73 -6.90 20.78
N ILE A 459 4.81 -6.58 19.90
CA ILE A 459 4.31 -5.24 19.62
C ILE A 459 2.80 -5.19 19.77
N ASP A 460 2.26 -4.03 20.09
CA ASP A 460 0.83 -3.82 20.30
C ASP A 460 0.29 -2.57 19.62
N GLY A 461 -1.00 -2.26 19.85
CA GLY A 461 -1.66 -1.11 19.25
C GLY A 461 -1.93 -1.25 17.75
N LEU A 462 -1.91 -2.46 17.19
CA LEU A 462 -2.08 -2.73 15.77
C LEU A 462 -3.41 -3.42 15.47
N GLU A 463 -4.07 -3.04 14.38
CA GLU A 463 -5.23 -3.72 13.83
C GLU A 463 -4.80 -4.55 12.61
N LEU A 464 -4.67 -5.86 12.82
CA LEU A 464 -4.23 -6.80 11.80
C LEU A 464 -5.31 -7.85 11.49
N LYS A 465 -5.24 -8.39 10.28
CA LYS A 465 -6.14 -9.45 9.81
C LYS A 465 -5.33 -10.62 9.25
N GLU A 466 -5.97 -11.76 9.15
CA GLU A 466 -5.39 -12.88 8.43
C GLU A 466 -5.15 -12.49 6.96
N PHE A 467 -4.04 -12.93 6.41
CA PHE A 467 -3.50 -12.59 5.09
C PHE A 467 -2.88 -11.18 4.97
N ASP A 468 -2.79 -10.43 6.06
CA ASP A 468 -1.89 -9.28 6.06
C ASP A 468 -0.44 -9.76 6.06
N TYR A 469 0.42 -8.96 5.46
CA TYR A 469 1.87 -9.03 5.63
C TYR A 469 2.32 -7.75 6.30
N ILE A 470 3.27 -7.85 7.23
CA ILE A 470 3.79 -6.67 7.91
C ILE A 470 5.29 -6.54 7.69
N ASP A 471 5.73 -5.31 7.56
CA ASP A 471 7.11 -4.94 7.74
C ASP A 471 7.22 -4.19 9.07
N ILE A 472 8.17 -4.61 9.90
CA ILE A 472 8.45 -4.01 11.20
C ILE A 472 9.76 -3.26 11.05
N GLY A 473 9.72 -1.94 11.16
CA GLY A 473 10.88 -1.06 11.04
C GLY A 473 11.79 -1.10 12.27
N THR A 474 12.85 -0.32 12.23
CA THR A 474 13.71 -0.10 13.41
C THR A 474 12.97 0.73 14.45
N MET A 475 13.33 0.50 15.72
CA MET A 475 12.76 1.28 16.82
C MET A 475 13.11 2.76 16.71
N LEU A 476 12.13 3.63 16.87
CA LEU A 476 12.33 5.07 16.90
C LEU A 476 12.98 5.46 18.23
N GLU A 477 14.14 6.11 18.19
CA GLU A 477 14.88 6.48 19.40
C GLU A 477 14.11 7.46 20.30
N SER A 478 13.31 8.33 19.68
CA SER A 478 12.54 9.36 20.38
C SER A 478 11.41 8.80 21.24
N SER A 479 10.66 7.83 20.71
CA SER A 479 9.44 7.29 21.36
C SER A 479 9.63 5.87 21.88
N GLY A 480 10.57 5.12 21.32
CA GLY A 480 10.69 3.68 21.55
C GLY A 480 9.61 2.86 20.83
N ALA A 481 8.78 3.49 20.01
CA ALA A 481 7.81 2.81 19.17
C ALA A 481 8.47 2.23 17.91
N VAL A 482 7.79 1.30 17.28
CA VAL A 482 8.27 0.63 16.06
C VAL A 482 7.29 0.93 14.92
N PRO A 483 7.74 1.53 13.80
CA PRO A 483 6.91 1.70 12.64
C PRO A 483 6.53 0.33 12.06
N VAL A 484 5.23 0.14 11.79
CA VAL A 484 4.73 -1.08 11.16
C VAL A 484 3.97 -0.72 9.90
N VAL A 485 4.37 -1.31 8.79
CA VAL A 485 3.66 -1.17 7.53
C VAL A 485 2.86 -2.42 7.26
N ILE A 486 1.56 -2.25 7.05
CA ILE A 486 0.63 -3.34 6.80
C ILE A 486 0.35 -3.44 5.30
N LYS A 487 0.55 -4.64 4.76
CA LYS A 487 0.23 -5.02 3.38
C LYS A 487 -0.91 -6.02 3.41
N SER A 488 -2.10 -5.60 3.07
CA SER A 488 -3.26 -6.50 3.02
C SER A 488 -3.37 -7.18 1.66
N LEU A 489 -3.44 -8.49 1.63
CA LEU A 489 -3.79 -9.26 0.43
C LEU A 489 -5.31 -9.40 0.25
N ILE A 490 -6.06 -9.22 1.32
CA ILE A 490 -7.53 -9.21 1.31
C ILE A 490 -8.01 -7.80 1.58
N PHE A 491 -8.56 -7.19 0.55
CA PHE A 491 -9.31 -5.95 0.72
C PHE A 491 -10.67 -6.30 1.36
N PRO A 492 -11.25 -5.42 2.20
CA PRO A 492 -12.62 -5.56 2.59
C PRO A 492 -13.52 -5.32 1.36
N GLY A 493 -13.56 -6.31 0.49
CA GLY A 493 -14.42 -6.42 -0.66
C GLY A 493 -15.52 -7.38 -0.31
N GLY A 494 -16.66 -6.87 0.07
CA GLY A 494 -17.86 -7.66 0.26
C GLY A 494 -18.00 -8.20 1.69
N SER A 495 -18.66 -7.42 2.53
CA SER A 495 -19.45 -7.98 3.61
C SER A 495 -20.28 -9.13 3.05
N THR A 496 -19.98 -10.35 3.44
CA THR A 496 -20.95 -11.41 3.40
C THR A 496 -22.17 -10.92 4.20
N PRO A 497 -23.36 -10.81 3.65
CA PRO A 497 -24.52 -10.48 4.46
C PRO A 497 -24.76 -11.68 5.40
N CYS A 498 -24.87 -11.40 6.70
CA CYS A 498 -25.55 -12.28 7.63
C CYS A 498 -27.01 -12.42 7.26
#